data_87b5488aef475a2dae2c832c00f32d5d
#
_entry.id   87b5488aef475a2dae2c832c00f32d5d
#
_cell.length_a   1.000
_cell.length_b   1.000
_cell.length_c   1.000
_cell.angle_alpha   90.00
_cell.angle_beta   90.00
_cell.angle_gamma   90.00
#
_symmetry.space_group_name_H-M   'P 1'
#
loop_
_entity.id
_entity.type
_entity.pdbx_description
1 polymer ?
#
loop_
_entity_poly.entity_id
_entity_poly.type
_entity_poly.pdbx_seq_one_letter_code
_entity_poly.pdbx_strand_id
1 'polypeptide(L)'
;MLKTRSSKIVGLSAAIAALAVSLPLAITAQADPPPAEPTAVKPPPDPQGDCDPLRKELETAGTSLTQIDTLPIGQALAKIPSLSTFSAAISGGLNPEVNIVPVLENGPYVVFAPTNAAFEKLEPGQLDALKADPAALTKLDYYHVFLGLLGPNEVKGQRPTQQGEEIKVTGSGGDIKVNDSAKVVCGGIQASNARIYIVDTVLDPAAPPEALTPTSTSSTSTTPTTTSETATTEPAPEPAAAELPAEGLPAEG
;
A
#
# COMPACT_ATOMS: atom_id res chain seq x y z
N MET A 1 35.35 -20.96 47.20
CA MET A 1 36.81 -20.94 47.50
C MET A 1 37.53 -20.23 46.37
N LEU A 2 38.44 -19.34 46.77
CA LEU A 2 39.49 -18.60 46.01
C LEU A 2 39.00 -17.46 45.12
N LYS A 3 39.62 -16.28 45.14
CA LYS A 3 40.52 -15.57 46.04
C LYS A 3 40.77 -14.22 45.40
N THR A 4 40.47 -13.22 46.14
CA THR A 4 40.80 -11.78 45.92
C THR A 4 42.27 -11.58 45.58
N ARG A 5 42.57 -10.69 44.64
CA ARG A 5 43.89 -10.00 44.63
C ARG A 5 43.70 -8.50 44.40
N SER A 6 43.89 -7.79 45.51
CA SER A 6 44.20 -6.36 45.63
C SER A 6 45.62 -6.10 45.15
N SER A 7 45.85 -5.08 44.37
CA SER A 7 47.17 -4.48 44.17
C SER A 7 47.10 -2.99 44.45
N LYS A 8 47.68 -2.62 45.58
CA LYS A 8 48.05 -1.25 45.95
C LYS A 8 49.37 -0.90 45.27
N ILE A 9 49.46 0.25 44.62
CA ILE A 9 50.73 0.88 44.30
C ILE A 9 50.72 2.27 44.92
N VAL A 10 51.69 2.45 45.84
CA VAL A 10 52.03 3.66 46.56
C VAL A 10 53.27 4.31 45.87
N GLY A 11 53.27 5.61 45.87
CA GLY A 11 54.48 6.42 45.72
C GLY A 11 54.52 7.29 44.47
N LEU A 12 54.83 8.50 44.39
CA LEU A 12 55.85 9.28 45.16
C LEU A 12 55.71 10.73 44.69
N SER A 13 55.79 11.65 45.60
CA SER A 13 55.77 13.10 45.45
C SER A 13 56.96 13.64 44.63
N ALA A 14 56.72 14.62 43.76
CA ALA A 14 57.75 15.62 43.42
C ALA A 14 57.04 16.97 43.19
N ALA A 15 57.35 17.90 44.10
CA ALA A 15 56.97 19.31 44.02
C ALA A 15 57.85 20.02 43.00
N ILE A 16 57.28 20.70 42.06
CA ILE A 16 57.95 21.77 41.30
C ILE A 16 57.03 22.98 41.31
N ALA A 17 57.45 24.01 42.01
CA ALA A 17 56.83 25.34 41.99
C ALA A 17 57.27 26.06 40.71
N ALA A 18 56.27 26.43 39.87
CA ALA A 18 56.47 27.40 38.79
C ALA A 18 55.36 28.41 38.86
N LEU A 19 55.66 29.63 39.15
CA LEU A 19 54.84 30.82 39.04
C LEU A 19 54.42 31.01 37.57
N ALA A 20 53.14 30.95 37.28
CA ALA A 20 52.58 31.35 36.01
C ALA A 20 51.34 32.24 36.22
N VAL A 21 51.45 33.39 35.66
CA VAL A 21 50.50 34.50 35.56
C VAL A 21 49.11 33.99 35.09
N SER A 22 48.15 34.19 35.97
CA SER A 22 46.75 33.85 35.67
C SER A 22 46.06 34.93 34.84
N LEU A 23 45.87 34.67 33.54
CA LEU A 23 44.81 35.32 32.78
C LEU A 23 43.53 34.45 32.93
N PRO A 24 42.40 35.03 33.33
CA PRO A 24 41.15 34.29 33.32
C PRO A 24 40.65 34.20 31.87
N LEU A 25 40.91 33.08 31.19
CA LEU A 25 40.09 32.69 30.05
C LEU A 25 38.71 32.25 30.60
N ALA A 26 37.71 33.09 30.41
CA ALA A 26 36.33 32.69 30.60
C ALA A 26 36.00 31.63 29.54
N ILE A 27 36.16 30.35 29.88
CA ILE A 27 35.62 29.24 29.13
C ILE A 27 34.11 29.28 29.42
N THR A 28 33.34 29.85 28.51
CA THR A 28 31.90 29.60 28.46
C THR A 28 31.73 28.11 28.22
N ALA A 29 31.45 27.37 29.28
CA ALA A 29 30.98 25.99 29.16
C ALA A 29 29.68 26.04 28.37
N GLN A 30 29.77 25.71 27.10
CA GLN A 30 28.61 25.42 26.25
C GLN A 30 28.03 24.12 26.81
N ALA A 31 26.95 24.24 27.58
CA ALA A 31 26.22 23.07 28.02
C ALA A 31 25.75 22.33 26.77
N ASP A 32 26.22 21.11 26.60
CA ASP A 32 25.65 20.21 25.59
C ASP A 32 24.13 20.19 25.77
N PRO A 33 23.35 20.32 24.69
CA PRO A 33 21.90 20.15 24.79
C PRO A 33 21.63 18.78 25.42
N PRO A 34 20.67 18.69 26.34
CA PRO A 34 20.32 17.41 26.96
C PRO A 34 20.02 16.41 25.85
N PRO A 35 20.41 15.12 26.00
CA PRO A 35 20.05 14.08 25.05
C PRO A 35 18.54 14.14 24.81
N ALA A 36 18.12 14.22 23.54
CA ALA A 36 16.72 14.20 23.20
C ALA A 36 16.10 12.96 23.86
N GLU A 37 15.15 13.19 24.76
CA GLU A 37 14.38 12.09 25.35
C GLU A 37 13.81 11.26 24.22
N PRO A 38 13.92 9.91 24.25
CA PRO A 38 13.30 9.07 23.24
C PRO A 38 11.82 9.43 23.22
N THR A 39 11.37 10.00 22.13
CA THR A 39 9.96 10.33 21.89
C THR A 39 9.21 9.02 22.10
N ALA A 40 8.43 8.92 23.16
CA ALA A 40 7.61 7.74 23.43
C ALA A 40 6.71 7.54 22.19
N VAL A 41 7.02 6.53 21.40
CA VAL A 41 6.19 6.16 20.24
C VAL A 41 4.81 5.85 20.82
N LYS A 42 3.83 6.73 20.51
CA LYS A 42 2.46 6.51 20.94
C LYS A 42 2.02 5.13 20.43
N PRO A 43 1.55 4.23 21.31
CA PRO A 43 1.06 2.94 20.85
C PRO A 43 -0.01 3.16 19.78
N PRO A 44 -0.07 2.28 18.75
CA PRO A 44 -1.08 2.39 17.72
C PRO A 44 -2.48 2.37 18.36
N PRO A 45 -3.44 3.11 17.79
CA PRO A 45 -4.81 3.09 18.29
C PRO A 45 -5.38 1.67 18.18
N ASP A 46 -6.15 1.27 19.18
CA ASP A 46 -6.87 0.00 19.16
C ASP A 46 -7.81 -0.08 17.94
N PRO A 47 -7.99 -1.26 17.35
CA PRO A 47 -8.98 -1.47 16.30
C PRO A 47 -10.38 -1.06 16.77
N GLN A 48 -11.14 -0.43 15.87
CA GLN A 48 -12.45 0.15 16.13
C GLN A 48 -13.53 -0.56 15.30
N GLY A 49 -14.77 -0.51 15.78
CA GLY A 49 -15.91 -1.20 15.17
C GLY A 49 -16.26 -2.50 15.90
N ASP A 50 -17.00 -3.38 15.23
CA ASP A 50 -17.35 -4.69 15.78
C ASP A 50 -16.20 -5.69 15.54
N CYS A 51 -15.17 -5.60 16.38
CA CYS A 51 -13.97 -6.43 16.30
C CYS A 51 -14.05 -7.72 17.13
N ASP A 52 -15.11 -7.95 17.89
CA ASP A 52 -15.26 -9.12 18.76
C ASP A 52 -15.35 -10.45 17.98
N PRO A 53 -16.08 -10.52 16.84
CA PRO A 53 -16.07 -11.71 16.00
C PRO A 53 -14.66 -12.05 15.49
N LEU A 54 -13.90 -11.04 15.08
CA LEU A 54 -12.52 -11.22 14.64
C LEU A 54 -11.62 -11.74 15.75
N ARG A 55 -11.70 -11.17 16.98
CA ARG A 55 -10.91 -11.63 18.12
C ARG A 55 -11.17 -13.10 18.43
N LYS A 56 -12.44 -13.49 18.45
CA LYS A 56 -12.85 -14.88 18.67
C LYS A 56 -12.37 -15.81 17.55
N GLU A 57 -12.43 -15.37 16.32
CA GLU A 57 -11.92 -16.10 15.15
C GLU A 57 -10.42 -16.35 15.28
N LEU A 58 -9.64 -15.30 15.60
CA LEU A 58 -8.20 -15.37 15.78
C LEU A 58 -7.81 -16.31 16.92
N GLU A 59 -8.50 -16.24 18.06
CA GLU A 59 -8.29 -17.16 19.18
C GLU A 59 -8.53 -18.61 18.75
N THR A 60 -9.57 -18.86 17.98
CA THR A 60 -9.87 -20.20 17.44
C THR A 60 -8.78 -20.69 16.47
N ALA A 61 -8.20 -19.75 15.71
CA ALA A 61 -7.09 -20.02 14.80
C ALA A 61 -5.72 -20.09 15.52
N GLY A 62 -5.67 -19.93 16.84
CA GLY A 62 -4.44 -19.98 17.63
C GLY A 62 -3.54 -18.74 17.44
N THR A 63 -4.11 -17.61 17.09
CA THR A 63 -3.40 -16.35 16.90
C THR A 63 -4.11 -15.19 17.65
N SER A 64 -3.53 -13.98 17.62
CA SER A 64 -4.08 -12.81 18.26
C SER A 64 -3.76 -11.55 17.46
N LEU A 65 -4.48 -10.45 17.74
CA LEU A 65 -4.18 -9.14 17.13
C LEU A 65 -2.73 -8.70 17.41
N THR A 66 -2.22 -8.94 18.61
CA THR A 66 -0.83 -8.62 18.98
C THR A 66 0.20 -9.39 18.13
N GLN A 67 -0.11 -10.62 17.73
CA GLN A 67 0.75 -11.38 16.82
C GLN A 67 0.67 -10.83 15.40
N ILE A 68 -0.52 -10.43 14.96
CA ILE A 68 -0.74 -9.82 13.64
C ILE A 68 0.02 -8.49 13.50
N ASP A 69 0.09 -7.69 14.56
CA ASP A 69 0.80 -6.40 14.57
C ASP A 69 2.26 -6.50 14.10
N THR A 70 2.89 -7.63 14.37
CA THR A 70 4.31 -7.86 14.05
C THR A 70 4.54 -8.44 12.65
N LEU A 71 3.48 -8.89 11.97
CA LEU A 71 3.56 -9.55 10.68
C LEU A 71 3.50 -8.55 9.52
N PRO A 72 4.23 -8.78 8.42
CA PRO A 72 4.00 -8.10 7.15
C PRO A 72 2.56 -8.34 6.67
N ILE A 73 2.03 -7.39 5.88
CA ILE A 73 0.62 -7.38 5.47
C ILE A 73 0.16 -8.70 4.83
N GLY A 74 0.96 -9.31 3.96
CA GLY A 74 0.63 -10.59 3.32
C GLY A 74 0.44 -11.72 4.33
N GLN A 75 1.33 -11.82 5.32
CA GLN A 75 1.24 -12.81 6.38
C GLN A 75 0.11 -12.49 7.37
N ALA A 76 -0.10 -11.22 7.68
CA ALA A 76 -1.18 -10.76 8.55
C ALA A 76 -2.55 -11.16 8.00
N LEU A 77 -2.81 -10.89 6.72
CA LEU A 77 -4.06 -11.27 6.04
C LEU A 77 -4.25 -12.80 5.98
N ALA A 78 -3.17 -13.56 5.73
CA ALA A 78 -3.23 -15.02 5.68
C ALA A 78 -3.55 -15.66 7.04
N LYS A 79 -3.37 -14.93 8.16
CA LYS A 79 -3.73 -15.39 9.52
C LYS A 79 -5.17 -15.15 9.91
N ILE A 80 -5.93 -14.41 9.10
CA ILE A 80 -7.34 -14.08 9.35
C ILE A 80 -8.22 -14.93 8.44
N PRO A 81 -8.84 -16.02 8.94
CA PRO A 81 -9.59 -16.96 8.12
C PRO A 81 -10.75 -16.32 7.33
N SER A 82 -11.44 -15.34 7.91
CA SER A 82 -12.52 -14.60 7.24
C SER A 82 -12.06 -13.75 6.06
N LEU A 83 -10.75 -13.54 5.90
CA LEU A 83 -10.14 -12.81 4.78
C LEU A 83 -9.41 -13.72 3.77
N SER A 84 -9.59 -15.04 3.87
CA SER A 84 -8.84 -16.00 3.05
C SER A 84 -9.03 -15.80 1.55
N THR A 85 -10.21 -15.40 1.09
CA THR A 85 -10.47 -15.11 -0.33
C THR A 85 -9.67 -13.89 -0.79
N PHE A 86 -9.67 -12.80 -0.02
CA PHE A 86 -8.88 -11.61 -0.35
C PHE A 86 -7.37 -11.87 -0.26
N SER A 87 -6.94 -12.60 0.77
CA SER A 87 -5.54 -13.04 0.89
C SER A 87 -5.10 -13.87 -0.32
N ALA A 88 -5.96 -14.77 -0.82
CA ALA A 88 -5.70 -15.54 -2.03
C ALA A 88 -5.70 -14.66 -3.30
N ALA A 89 -6.55 -13.63 -3.37
CA ALA A 89 -6.58 -12.70 -4.50
C ALA A 89 -5.22 -12.00 -4.66
N ILE A 90 -4.71 -11.40 -3.60
CA ILE A 90 -3.48 -10.60 -3.64
C ILE A 90 -2.18 -11.43 -3.71
N SER A 91 -2.22 -12.73 -3.41
CA SER A 91 -1.03 -13.59 -3.27
C SER A 91 -0.86 -14.66 -4.34
N GLY A 92 -1.67 -14.65 -5.40
CA GLY A 92 -1.61 -15.66 -6.45
C GLY A 92 -2.48 -16.90 -6.20
N GLY A 93 -3.22 -16.93 -5.09
CA GLY A 93 -4.07 -18.08 -4.73
C GLY A 93 -5.34 -18.19 -5.59
N LEU A 94 -5.91 -17.08 -6.05
CA LEU A 94 -7.05 -17.06 -6.99
C LEU A 94 -6.59 -17.14 -8.45
N ASN A 95 -5.51 -16.44 -8.79
CA ASN A 95 -4.88 -16.45 -10.10
C ASN A 95 -3.36 -16.36 -9.93
N PRO A 96 -2.57 -17.35 -10.39
CA PRO A 96 -1.11 -17.38 -10.16
C PRO A 96 -0.34 -16.23 -10.83
N GLU A 97 -0.94 -15.54 -11.81
CA GLU A 97 -0.33 -14.38 -12.47
C GLU A 97 -0.49 -13.09 -11.64
N VAL A 98 -1.33 -13.11 -10.58
CA VAL A 98 -1.60 -11.95 -9.73
C VAL A 98 -0.95 -12.14 -8.36
N ASN A 99 0.13 -11.41 -8.10
CA ASN A 99 0.76 -11.36 -6.79
C ASN A 99 1.26 -9.94 -6.49
N ILE A 100 0.47 -9.20 -5.71
CA ILE A 100 0.80 -7.84 -5.30
C ILE A 100 1.42 -7.77 -3.89
N VAL A 101 1.52 -8.88 -3.17
CA VAL A 101 2.09 -8.93 -1.81
C VAL A 101 3.48 -8.30 -1.74
N PRO A 102 4.43 -8.57 -2.64
CA PRO A 102 5.75 -7.93 -2.60
C PRO A 102 5.69 -6.39 -2.71
N VAL A 103 4.71 -5.85 -3.44
CA VAL A 103 4.49 -4.40 -3.53
C VAL A 103 3.96 -3.88 -2.21
N LEU A 104 2.96 -4.55 -1.64
CA LEU A 104 2.34 -4.16 -0.37
C LEU A 104 3.32 -4.21 0.82
N GLU A 105 4.31 -5.08 0.78
CA GLU A 105 5.33 -5.20 1.84
C GLU A 105 6.39 -4.09 1.79
N ASN A 106 6.52 -3.38 0.68
CA ASN A 106 7.53 -2.34 0.48
C ASN A 106 7.10 -0.91 0.88
N GLY A 107 5.88 -0.72 1.34
CA GLY A 107 5.40 0.62 1.70
C GLY A 107 4.42 0.63 2.85
N PRO A 108 4.13 1.82 3.40
CA PRO A 108 3.07 2.00 4.37
C PRO A 108 1.73 2.05 3.63
N TYR A 109 0.82 1.13 3.92
CA TYR A 109 -0.47 1.07 3.24
C TYR A 109 -1.66 0.98 4.20
N VAL A 110 -2.78 1.54 3.75
CA VAL A 110 -4.11 1.21 4.26
C VAL A 110 -4.74 0.22 3.28
N VAL A 111 -5.22 -0.90 3.80
CA VAL A 111 -5.82 -1.99 3.03
C VAL A 111 -7.25 -2.19 3.50
N PHE A 112 -8.21 -2.00 2.61
CA PHE A 112 -9.60 -2.39 2.83
C PHE A 112 -9.78 -3.83 2.40
N ALA A 113 -9.83 -4.74 3.36
CA ALA A 113 -9.88 -6.17 3.13
C ALA A 113 -11.33 -6.70 3.16
N PRO A 114 -11.94 -7.07 2.03
CA PRO A 114 -13.27 -7.66 2.01
C PRO A 114 -13.28 -9.04 2.66
N THR A 115 -14.32 -9.30 3.44
CA THR A 115 -14.55 -10.63 4.02
C THR A 115 -14.90 -11.67 2.95
N ASN A 116 -14.76 -12.96 3.26
CA ASN A 116 -15.27 -14.03 2.40
C ASN A 116 -16.76 -13.83 2.08
N ALA A 117 -17.55 -13.44 3.09
CA ALA A 117 -18.96 -13.12 2.91
C ALA A 117 -19.20 -11.90 1.99
N ALA A 118 -18.24 -10.98 1.88
CA ALA A 118 -18.31 -9.88 0.92
C ALA A 118 -18.18 -10.39 -0.53
N PHE A 119 -17.29 -11.35 -0.77
CA PHE A 119 -17.13 -11.99 -2.07
C PHE A 119 -18.35 -12.86 -2.45
N GLU A 120 -19.03 -13.46 -1.47
CA GLU A 120 -20.27 -14.22 -1.69
C GLU A 120 -21.45 -13.33 -2.14
N LYS A 121 -21.39 -12.03 -1.87
CA LYS A 121 -22.40 -11.05 -2.32
C LYS A 121 -22.20 -10.60 -3.76
N LEU A 122 -21.10 -10.94 -4.40
CA LEU A 122 -20.88 -10.63 -5.80
C LEU A 122 -21.92 -11.33 -6.69
N GLU A 123 -22.21 -10.74 -7.85
CA GLU A 123 -23.11 -11.36 -8.82
C GLU A 123 -22.62 -12.76 -9.23
N PRO A 124 -23.54 -13.69 -9.50
CA PRO A 124 -23.17 -15.04 -9.91
C PRO A 124 -22.20 -15.04 -11.10
N GLY A 125 -21.05 -15.71 -10.92
CA GLY A 125 -20.00 -15.78 -11.93
C GLY A 125 -19.01 -14.62 -11.93
N GLN A 126 -19.25 -13.53 -11.20
CA GLN A 126 -18.33 -12.39 -11.15
C GLN A 126 -16.99 -12.75 -10.53
N LEU A 127 -17.00 -13.53 -9.44
CA LEU A 127 -15.76 -14.01 -8.84
C LEU A 127 -14.97 -14.92 -9.78
N ASP A 128 -15.66 -15.76 -10.55
CA ASP A 128 -15.00 -16.67 -11.51
C ASP A 128 -14.46 -15.88 -12.71
N ALA A 129 -15.14 -14.83 -13.14
CA ALA A 129 -14.62 -13.90 -14.14
C ALA A 129 -13.34 -13.19 -13.66
N LEU A 130 -13.32 -12.72 -12.39
CA LEU A 130 -12.12 -12.12 -11.78
C LEU A 130 -10.96 -13.12 -11.70
N LYS A 131 -11.21 -14.37 -11.35
CA LYS A 131 -10.17 -15.43 -11.34
C LYS A 131 -9.61 -15.70 -12.73
N ALA A 132 -10.42 -15.56 -13.78
CA ALA A 132 -10.02 -15.82 -15.16
C ALA A 132 -9.29 -14.62 -15.80
N ASP A 133 -9.45 -13.41 -15.27
CA ASP A 133 -8.84 -12.18 -15.80
C ASP A 133 -7.85 -11.58 -14.79
N PRO A 134 -6.53 -11.83 -14.97
CA PRO A 134 -5.51 -11.31 -14.07
C PRO A 134 -5.44 -9.78 -14.06
N ALA A 135 -5.80 -9.11 -15.16
CA ALA A 135 -5.79 -7.64 -15.22
C ALA A 135 -6.95 -7.06 -14.40
N ALA A 136 -8.14 -7.63 -14.51
CA ALA A 136 -9.30 -7.23 -13.71
C ALA A 136 -9.09 -7.51 -12.22
N LEU A 137 -8.52 -8.66 -11.87
CA LEU A 137 -8.20 -9.01 -10.48
C LEU A 137 -7.14 -8.06 -9.90
N THR A 138 -6.07 -7.79 -10.63
CA THR A 138 -5.03 -6.83 -10.21
C THR A 138 -5.61 -5.43 -10.00
N LYS A 139 -6.48 -4.98 -10.92
CA LYS A 139 -7.17 -3.70 -10.80
C LYS A 139 -8.03 -3.63 -9.55
N LEU A 140 -8.78 -4.67 -9.25
CA LEU A 140 -9.59 -4.79 -8.05
C LEU A 140 -8.72 -4.75 -6.79
N ASP A 141 -7.65 -5.54 -6.73
CA ASP A 141 -6.78 -5.63 -5.58
C ASP A 141 -6.13 -4.27 -5.26
N TYR A 142 -5.58 -3.58 -6.26
CA TYR A 142 -5.00 -2.24 -6.07
C TYR A 142 -6.05 -1.16 -5.74
N TYR A 143 -7.30 -1.34 -6.12
CA TYR A 143 -8.38 -0.43 -5.73
C TYR A 143 -8.72 -0.49 -4.25
N HIS A 144 -8.43 -1.61 -3.60
CA HIS A 144 -8.59 -1.80 -2.16
C HIS A 144 -7.44 -1.24 -1.31
N VAL A 145 -6.44 -0.62 -1.93
CA VAL A 145 -5.21 -0.19 -1.27
C VAL A 145 -4.88 1.27 -1.58
N PHE A 146 -4.52 2.04 -0.56
CA PHE A 146 -3.92 3.35 -0.74
C PHE A 146 -2.73 3.57 0.20
N LEU A 147 -1.88 4.55 -0.12
CA LEU A 147 -0.65 4.85 0.63
C LEU A 147 -0.96 5.54 1.95
N GLY A 148 -0.41 5.03 3.06
CA GLY A 148 -0.51 5.63 4.39
C GLY A 148 -0.62 4.59 5.51
N LEU A 149 -0.52 5.06 6.76
CA LEU A 149 -0.73 4.27 7.99
C LEU A 149 -1.78 4.96 8.87
N LEU A 150 -2.95 5.22 8.31
CA LEU A 150 -3.98 6.02 8.96
C LEU A 150 -4.83 5.18 9.91
N GLY A 151 -5.01 5.70 11.12
CA GLY A 151 -5.90 5.11 12.12
C GLY A 151 -7.39 5.42 11.85
N PRO A 152 -8.31 4.81 12.63
CA PRO A 152 -9.76 4.93 12.40
C PRO A 152 -10.33 6.36 12.47
N ASN A 153 -9.64 7.27 13.13
CA ASN A 153 -10.04 8.68 13.21
C ASN A 153 -9.41 9.55 12.12
N GLU A 154 -8.45 9.02 11.36
CA GLU A 154 -7.62 9.76 10.38
C GLU A 154 -7.89 9.30 8.94
N VAL A 155 -8.45 8.11 8.77
CA VAL A 155 -8.68 7.48 7.45
C VAL A 155 -9.72 8.20 6.61
N LYS A 156 -10.59 9.00 7.23
CA LYS A 156 -11.65 9.78 6.57
C LYS A 156 -11.09 10.70 5.49
N GLY A 157 -11.83 10.79 4.40
CA GLY A 157 -11.52 11.65 3.25
C GLY A 157 -11.55 10.89 1.94
N GLN A 158 -11.26 11.60 0.86
CA GLN A 158 -11.12 11.02 -0.47
C GLN A 158 -9.65 10.87 -0.80
N ARG A 159 -9.26 9.71 -1.34
CA ARG A 159 -7.84 9.38 -1.53
C ARG A 159 -7.65 8.54 -2.78
N PRO A 160 -6.57 8.81 -3.53
CA PRO A 160 -6.20 7.96 -4.66
C PRO A 160 -5.76 6.58 -4.18
N THR A 161 -6.27 5.55 -4.80
CA THR A 161 -5.83 4.17 -4.57
C THR A 161 -4.57 3.85 -5.37
N GLN A 162 -3.97 2.69 -5.13
CA GLN A 162 -2.84 2.22 -5.93
C GLN A 162 -3.25 1.85 -7.37
N GLN A 163 -4.54 1.71 -7.63
CA GLN A 163 -5.08 1.51 -8.97
C GLN A 163 -5.21 2.82 -9.76
N GLY A 164 -5.25 3.98 -9.07
CA GLY A 164 -5.33 5.33 -9.65
C GLY A 164 -6.66 6.05 -9.41
N GLU A 165 -7.77 5.32 -9.39
CA GLU A 165 -9.07 5.89 -9.05
C GLU A 165 -9.17 6.19 -7.56
N GLU A 166 -10.01 7.15 -7.19
CA GLU A 166 -10.19 7.53 -5.80
C GLU A 166 -11.20 6.65 -5.08
N ILE A 167 -11.02 6.52 -3.76
CA ILE A 167 -12.03 6.03 -2.82
C ILE A 167 -12.43 7.15 -1.86
N LYS A 168 -13.69 7.15 -1.44
CA LYS A 168 -14.25 8.07 -0.46
C LYS A 168 -14.50 7.34 0.85
N VAL A 169 -13.83 7.77 1.91
CA VAL A 169 -14.02 7.25 3.26
C VAL A 169 -14.80 8.27 4.09
N THR A 170 -15.91 7.85 4.67
CA THR A 170 -16.79 8.65 5.52
C THR A 170 -16.90 8.04 6.91
N GLY A 171 -17.31 8.85 7.89
CA GLY A 171 -17.36 8.42 9.28
C GLY A 171 -16.02 8.46 9.99
N SER A 172 -15.94 7.86 11.15
CA SER A 172 -14.71 7.74 11.96
C SER A 172 -14.92 6.73 13.09
N GLY A 173 -13.82 6.29 13.72
CA GLY A 173 -13.89 5.36 14.84
C GLY A 173 -14.50 4.01 14.43
N GLY A 174 -15.60 3.62 15.07
CA GLY A 174 -16.29 2.36 14.80
C GLY A 174 -17.37 2.42 13.71
N ASP A 175 -17.64 3.59 13.13
CA ASP A 175 -18.66 3.77 12.09
C ASP A 175 -18.03 4.40 10.83
N ILE A 176 -17.36 3.58 10.07
CA ILE A 176 -16.66 3.97 8.83
C ILE A 176 -17.34 3.30 7.65
N LYS A 177 -17.54 4.06 6.56
CA LYS A 177 -18.01 3.55 5.26
C LYS A 177 -17.06 3.95 4.15
N VAL A 178 -16.92 3.10 3.15
CA VAL A 178 -16.12 3.32 1.95
C VAL A 178 -17.04 3.34 0.74
N ASN A 179 -16.91 4.36 -0.11
CA ASN A 179 -17.74 4.62 -1.28
C ASN A 179 -19.25 4.56 -0.98
N ASP A 180 -19.65 5.01 0.21
CA ASP A 180 -21.02 5.03 0.74
C ASP A 180 -21.71 3.65 0.79
N SER A 181 -21.12 2.59 0.26
CA SER A 181 -21.67 1.24 0.14
C SER A 181 -21.03 0.23 1.10
N ALA A 182 -19.72 0.17 1.21
CA ALA A 182 -19.02 -0.80 2.03
C ALA A 182 -18.87 -0.30 3.48
N LYS A 183 -19.36 -1.09 4.43
CA LYS A 183 -19.20 -0.79 5.87
C LYS A 183 -17.91 -1.44 6.38
N VAL A 184 -17.13 -0.67 7.14
CA VAL A 184 -16.01 -1.22 7.91
C VAL A 184 -16.58 -1.96 9.12
N VAL A 185 -16.34 -3.25 9.19
CA VAL A 185 -16.75 -4.10 10.32
C VAL A 185 -15.77 -3.93 11.48
N CYS A 186 -14.48 -4.05 11.21
CA CYS A 186 -13.40 -3.82 12.15
C CYS A 186 -12.27 -3.11 11.44
N GLY A 187 -11.82 -1.98 11.95
CA GLY A 187 -10.86 -1.12 11.26
C GLY A 187 -9.69 -0.65 12.13
N GLY A 188 -8.57 -0.36 11.49
CA GLY A 188 -7.36 0.10 12.16
C GLY A 188 -6.52 -1.03 12.75
N ILE A 189 -6.75 -2.28 12.35
CA ILE A 189 -5.91 -3.41 12.73
C ILE A 189 -4.51 -3.14 12.21
N GLN A 190 -3.52 -3.24 13.10
CA GLN A 190 -2.14 -3.03 12.73
C GLN A 190 -1.52 -4.28 12.13
N ALA A 191 -0.73 -4.09 11.08
CA ALA A 191 0.34 -4.98 10.64
C ALA A 191 1.66 -4.20 10.68
N SER A 192 2.81 -4.85 10.53
CA SER A 192 4.11 -4.17 10.67
C SER A 192 4.29 -2.99 9.72
N ASN A 193 3.69 -3.06 8.54
CA ASN A 193 3.82 -2.05 7.48
C ASN A 193 2.46 -1.56 6.93
N ALA A 194 1.34 -1.93 7.55
CA ALA A 194 0.01 -1.60 7.03
C ALA A 194 -1.04 -1.40 8.14
N ARG A 195 -2.15 -0.76 7.75
CA ARG A 195 -3.39 -0.71 8.51
C ARG A 195 -4.48 -1.47 7.75
N ILE A 196 -5.12 -2.43 8.40
CA ILE A 196 -6.15 -3.26 7.80
C ILE A 196 -7.53 -2.79 8.29
N TYR A 197 -8.44 -2.64 7.33
CA TYR A 197 -9.85 -2.32 7.53
C TYR A 197 -10.68 -3.41 6.89
N ILE A 198 -11.36 -4.21 7.71
CA ILE A 198 -12.22 -5.30 7.24
C ILE A 198 -13.53 -4.70 6.78
N VAL A 199 -13.92 -4.96 5.53
CA VAL A 199 -15.16 -4.46 4.92
C VAL A 199 -16.12 -5.59 4.57
N ASP A 200 -17.42 -5.28 4.64
CA ASP A 200 -18.50 -6.23 4.37
C ASP A 200 -18.91 -6.31 2.90
N THR A 201 -18.24 -5.55 2.05
CA THR A 201 -18.56 -5.44 0.61
C THR A 201 -17.26 -5.25 -0.18
N VAL A 202 -17.14 -5.90 -1.33
CA VAL A 202 -16.03 -5.71 -2.27
C VAL A 202 -16.18 -4.35 -2.96
N LEU A 203 -15.11 -3.56 -3.00
CA LEU A 203 -15.13 -2.26 -3.67
C LEU A 203 -15.04 -2.47 -5.19
N ASP A 204 -15.91 -1.79 -5.93
CA ASP A 204 -15.95 -1.87 -7.39
C ASP A 204 -15.08 -0.75 -8.00
N PRO A 205 -13.97 -1.09 -8.68
CA PRO A 205 -13.15 -0.10 -9.38
C PRO A 205 -13.82 0.48 -10.64
N ALA A 206 -14.96 -0.05 -11.07
CA ALA A 206 -15.75 0.51 -12.18
C ALA A 206 -16.76 1.56 -11.71
N ALA A 207 -16.99 1.68 -10.40
CA ALA A 207 -17.88 2.65 -9.77
C ALA A 207 -17.17 3.53 -8.72
N PRO A 208 -16.09 4.24 -9.10
CA PRO A 208 -15.39 5.14 -8.18
C PRO A 208 -16.29 6.33 -7.82
N PRO A 209 -16.07 6.98 -6.64
CA PRO A 209 -16.72 8.23 -6.33
C PRO A 209 -16.27 9.33 -7.29
N GLU A 210 -17.04 10.43 -7.37
CA GLU A 210 -16.61 11.59 -8.15
C GLU A 210 -15.26 12.11 -7.62
N ALA A 211 -14.27 12.24 -8.51
CA ALA A 211 -12.92 12.63 -8.16
C ALA A 211 -12.88 14.09 -7.69
N LEU A 212 -12.25 14.36 -6.54
CA LEU A 212 -11.99 15.71 -6.05
C LEU A 212 -10.71 16.31 -6.67
N THR A 213 -9.79 15.46 -7.07
CA THR A 213 -8.58 15.88 -7.78
C THR A 213 -8.87 15.97 -9.27
N PRO A 214 -8.56 17.11 -9.95
CA PRO A 214 -8.73 17.19 -11.39
C PRO A 214 -7.76 16.18 -12.02
N THR A 215 -8.31 15.08 -12.51
CA THR A 215 -7.58 14.16 -13.38
C THR A 215 -7.23 14.97 -14.63
N SER A 216 -5.94 15.28 -14.84
CA SER A 216 -5.46 15.84 -16.10
C SER A 216 -5.67 14.79 -17.18
N THR A 217 -6.89 14.63 -17.61
CA THR A 217 -7.20 13.95 -18.85
C THR A 217 -6.68 14.85 -19.95
N SER A 218 -5.50 14.54 -20.48
CA SER A 218 -5.08 15.08 -21.78
C SER A 218 -6.06 14.53 -22.82
N SER A 219 -7.22 15.16 -22.88
CA SER A 219 -8.11 15.04 -24.03
C SER A 219 -7.40 15.74 -25.17
N THR A 220 -6.69 14.96 -25.98
CA THR A 220 -6.32 15.39 -27.33
C THR A 220 -7.63 15.53 -28.09
N SER A 221 -8.21 16.72 -27.95
CA SER A 221 -9.36 17.16 -28.76
C SER A 221 -8.81 17.39 -30.17
N THR A 222 -8.87 16.34 -30.99
CA THR A 222 -8.74 16.51 -32.43
C THR A 222 -10.03 17.17 -32.91
N THR A 223 -10.02 18.49 -32.95
CA THR A 223 -11.03 19.29 -33.65
C THR A 223 -10.92 18.94 -35.11
N PRO A 224 -11.98 18.44 -35.79
CA PRO A 224 -11.98 18.39 -37.25
C PRO A 224 -12.22 19.83 -37.73
N THR A 225 -11.16 20.48 -38.22
CA THR A 225 -11.28 21.73 -38.99
C THR A 225 -11.94 21.37 -40.33
N THR A 226 -13.23 21.66 -40.42
CA THR A 226 -13.93 21.75 -41.68
C THR A 226 -13.47 23.00 -42.39
N THR A 227 -12.58 22.86 -43.36
CA THR A 227 -12.36 23.93 -44.38
C THR A 227 -13.01 23.44 -45.66
N SER A 228 -14.17 24.02 -45.96
CA SER A 228 -14.72 24.04 -47.29
C SER A 228 -13.84 24.94 -48.16
N GLU A 229 -13.28 24.41 -49.22
CA GLU A 229 -12.98 25.22 -50.39
C GLU A 229 -13.03 24.36 -51.66
N THR A 230 -13.76 24.91 -52.55
CA THR A 230 -14.31 24.66 -53.87
C THR A 230 -13.30 24.17 -54.90
N ALA A 231 -13.78 23.16 -55.64
CA ALA A 231 -13.59 22.84 -57.04
C ALA A 231 -12.38 23.39 -57.84
N THR A 232 -11.64 22.52 -58.49
CA THR A 232 -11.35 22.62 -59.94
C THR A 232 -10.89 21.23 -60.48
N THR A 233 -11.43 20.92 -61.55
CA THR A 233 -11.49 19.79 -62.45
C THR A 233 -10.12 19.37 -63.05
N GLU A 234 -10.01 18.03 -63.27
CA GLU A 234 -9.43 17.31 -64.46
C GLU A 234 -7.90 17.03 -64.51
N PRO A 235 -7.50 16.02 -65.33
CA PRO A 235 -7.81 14.56 -65.26
C PRO A 235 -6.55 13.67 -65.14
N ALA A 236 -6.82 12.36 -65.03
CA ALA A 236 -5.85 11.28 -65.01
C ALA A 236 -4.98 11.17 -66.28
N PRO A 237 -3.84 10.40 -66.22
CA PRO A 237 -3.91 9.07 -66.81
C PRO A 237 -3.26 7.95 -65.99
N GLU A 238 -3.91 6.80 -65.99
CA GLU A 238 -3.39 5.44 -65.91
C GLU A 238 -2.68 5.05 -67.26
N PRO A 239 -2.07 3.87 -67.42
CA PRO A 239 -1.49 2.87 -66.51
C PRO A 239 -0.09 2.39 -66.96
N ALA A 240 0.58 1.57 -66.16
CA ALA A 240 1.50 0.54 -66.69
C ALA A 240 1.73 -0.59 -65.71
N ALA A 241 1.28 -1.72 -66.12
CA ALA A 241 1.59 -3.04 -65.58
C ALA A 241 3.00 -3.48 -66.00
N ALA A 242 3.65 -4.25 -65.15
CA ALA A 242 4.64 -5.30 -65.47
C ALA A 242 5.03 -5.96 -64.12
N GLU A 243 4.60 -7.14 -63.93
CA GLU A 243 5.13 -8.45 -64.32
C GLU A 243 6.07 -9.04 -63.28
N LEU A 244 5.59 -10.14 -62.69
CA LEU A 244 6.34 -11.14 -61.92
C LEU A 244 7.35 -11.87 -62.86
N PRO A 245 8.42 -12.48 -62.34
CA PRO A 245 8.38 -13.93 -62.37
C PRO A 245 8.77 -14.64 -61.05
N ALA A 246 8.16 -15.80 -60.93
CA ALA A 246 8.47 -16.89 -60.04
C ALA A 246 9.74 -17.63 -60.44
N GLU A 247 10.23 -18.45 -59.53
CA GLU A 247 11.09 -19.65 -59.56
C GLU A 247 12.16 -19.51 -58.47
N GLY A 248 12.49 -20.48 -57.63
CA GLY A 248 12.32 -21.88 -57.65
C GLY A 248 12.92 -22.43 -56.36
N LEU A 249 12.30 -23.45 -55.83
CA LEU A 249 12.88 -24.41 -54.88
C LEU A 249 13.96 -25.26 -55.61
N PRO A 250 14.96 -25.83 -54.91
CA PRO A 250 14.79 -27.19 -54.43
C PRO A 250 15.35 -27.51 -53.05
N ALA A 251 14.82 -28.50 -52.50
CA ALA A 251 15.01 -29.56 -51.57
C ALA A 251 16.42 -30.12 -51.40
N GLU A 252 16.59 -30.79 -50.25
CA GLU A 252 17.46 -31.89 -49.89
C GLU A 252 18.86 -31.58 -49.33
N GLY A 253 19.08 -32.24 -48.18
CA GLY A 253 20.31 -32.46 -47.48
C GLY A 253 20.10 -32.71 -46.02
#